data_64e6d807ba0c7321a0cee5831c770a90
#
_entry.id   64e6d807ba0c7321a0cee5831c770a90
#
_cell.length_a   1.000
_cell.length_b   1.000
_cell.length_c   1.000
_cell.angle_alpha   90.00
_cell.angle_beta   90.00
_cell.angle_gamma   90.00
#
_symmetry.space_group_name_H-M   'P 1'
#
loop_
_entity.id
_entity.type
_entity.pdbx_description
1 polymer ?
#
loop_
_entity_poly.entity_id
_entity_poly.type
_entity_poly.pdbx_seq_one_letter_code
_entity_poly.pdbx_strand_id
1 'polypeptide(L)'
;EIMAVNDSTIADEAGEYDDWFEIYNSGEESVRLEGFYMTDKKDNLTKWQFPASDIQILPGEHMIIWCDEDQEQGTSHTNFKLSGSGEFVALVSQDGVTVLDSISFPQQQSDISYGRVVDGGDEWGFFDTPSPGAYNQVLNIDGERNFPKSVSIISAYPNPFNPSCTIQFYTNRSGVFLIKIY
;
A
#
# COMPACT_ATOMS: atom_id res chain seq x y z
N GLU A 1 -2.80 -0.70 -0.89
CA GLU A 1 -3.99 0.14 -0.70
C GLU A 1 -4.68 0.35 -2.04
N ILE A 2 -6.02 0.55 -2.06
CA ILE A 2 -6.84 0.68 -3.29
C ILE A 2 -7.85 1.79 -3.07
N MET A 3 -8.01 2.66 -4.04
CA MET A 3 -9.05 3.68 -4.07
C MET A 3 -9.73 3.68 -5.44
N ALA A 4 -10.96 3.18 -5.49
CA ALA A 4 -11.78 3.09 -6.71
C ALA A 4 -12.85 4.21 -6.80
N VAL A 5 -12.78 5.22 -5.94
CA VAL A 5 -13.55 6.46 -5.99
C VAL A 5 -12.69 7.57 -5.38
N ASN A 6 -11.80 8.15 -6.17
CA ASN A 6 -10.88 9.22 -5.76
C ASN A 6 -11.42 10.56 -6.28
N ASP A 7 -12.11 11.31 -5.41
CA ASP A 7 -12.66 12.61 -5.80
C ASP A 7 -11.72 13.77 -5.41
N SER A 8 -10.87 13.58 -4.37
CA SER A 8 -10.05 14.67 -3.83
C SER A 8 -8.82 14.24 -3.01
N THR A 9 -8.52 12.94 -2.90
CA THR A 9 -7.44 12.44 -2.04
C THR A 9 -6.07 12.78 -2.58
N ILE A 10 -5.74 12.32 -3.78
CA ILE A 10 -4.51 12.68 -4.51
C ILE A 10 -4.81 12.82 -5.99
N ALA A 11 -4.12 13.76 -6.62
CA ALA A 11 -4.11 13.89 -8.07
C ALA A 11 -2.84 13.28 -8.65
N ASP A 12 -2.93 12.84 -9.90
CA ASP A 12 -1.80 12.43 -10.72
C ASP A 12 -0.94 13.62 -11.18
N GLU A 13 0.04 13.36 -12.04
CA GLU A 13 0.92 14.38 -12.61
C GLU A 13 0.22 15.33 -13.60
N ALA A 14 -0.95 14.95 -14.14
CA ALA A 14 -1.80 15.81 -14.98
C ALA A 14 -2.74 16.68 -14.14
N GLY A 15 -2.87 16.40 -12.85
CA GLY A 15 -3.76 17.08 -11.90
C GLY A 15 -5.15 16.49 -11.88
N GLU A 16 -5.33 15.26 -12.35
CA GLU A 16 -6.59 14.53 -12.39
C GLU A 16 -6.74 13.62 -11.17
N TYR A 17 -7.97 13.43 -10.70
CA TYR A 17 -8.27 12.57 -9.54
C TYR A 17 -8.80 11.24 -10.06
N ASP A 18 -7.87 10.36 -10.41
CA ASP A 18 -8.19 9.05 -10.94
C ASP A 18 -8.13 7.96 -9.88
N ASP A 19 -8.78 6.82 -10.15
CA ASP A 19 -8.69 5.66 -9.30
C ASP A 19 -7.25 5.14 -9.26
N TRP A 20 -6.85 4.55 -8.13
CA TRP A 20 -5.50 4.03 -7.98
C TRP A 20 -5.45 2.80 -7.09
N PHE A 21 -4.42 2.02 -7.25
CA PHE A 21 -3.95 1.08 -6.26
C PHE A 21 -2.46 1.25 -6.00
N GLU A 22 -2.02 0.74 -4.89
CA GLU A 22 -0.63 0.85 -4.45
C GLU A 22 -0.01 -0.53 -4.32
N ILE A 23 1.20 -0.68 -4.85
CA ILE A 23 2.05 -1.85 -4.69
C ILE A 23 3.09 -1.55 -3.62
N TYR A 24 3.25 -2.46 -2.66
CA TYR A 24 4.25 -2.41 -1.60
C TYR A 24 5.29 -3.52 -1.77
N ASN A 25 6.56 -3.16 -1.72
CA ASN A 25 7.65 -4.14 -1.71
C ASN A 25 7.98 -4.58 -0.29
N SER A 26 7.41 -5.70 0.13
CA SER A 26 7.67 -6.31 1.46
C SER A 26 8.95 -7.16 1.50
N GLY A 27 9.68 -7.28 0.39
CA GLY A 27 10.91 -8.05 0.27
C GLY A 27 12.15 -7.31 0.78
N GLU A 28 13.30 -7.98 0.72
CA GLU A 28 14.60 -7.44 1.10
C GLU A 28 15.40 -6.90 -0.10
N GLU A 29 14.91 -7.12 -1.31
CA GLU A 29 15.56 -6.70 -2.56
C GLU A 29 14.66 -5.76 -3.36
N SER A 30 15.26 -4.89 -4.19
CA SER A 30 14.51 -4.05 -5.11
C SER A 30 13.86 -4.89 -6.22
N VAL A 31 12.62 -4.55 -6.57
CA VAL A 31 11.84 -5.23 -7.62
C VAL A 31 11.66 -4.31 -8.81
N ARG A 32 11.99 -4.79 -10.01
CA ARG A 32 11.61 -4.13 -11.27
C ARG A 32 10.29 -4.69 -11.75
N LEU A 33 9.37 -3.81 -12.09
CA LEU A 33 8.03 -4.22 -12.55
C LEU A 33 7.93 -4.44 -14.06
N GLU A 34 8.97 -4.10 -14.83
CA GLU A 34 9.00 -4.34 -16.28
C GLU A 34 8.56 -5.77 -16.63
N GLY A 35 7.57 -5.87 -17.49
CA GLY A 35 7.07 -7.14 -18.00
C GLY A 35 6.09 -7.88 -17.08
N PHE A 36 5.89 -7.44 -15.84
CA PHE A 36 4.80 -7.93 -14.99
C PHE A 36 3.46 -7.43 -15.54
N TYR A 37 2.36 -8.04 -15.08
CA TYR A 37 1.03 -7.65 -15.53
C TYR A 37 0.15 -7.25 -14.35
N MET A 38 -0.79 -6.36 -14.64
CA MET A 38 -1.91 -6.02 -13.76
C MET A 38 -3.23 -6.28 -14.47
N THR A 39 -4.23 -6.67 -13.71
CA THR A 39 -5.55 -6.95 -14.25
C THR A 39 -6.67 -6.71 -13.23
N ASP A 40 -7.81 -6.26 -13.73
CA ASP A 40 -9.12 -6.23 -13.07
C ASP A 40 -10.00 -7.42 -13.46
N LYS A 41 -9.49 -8.38 -14.28
CA LYS A 41 -10.25 -9.51 -14.84
C LYS A 41 -9.60 -10.85 -14.50
N LYS A 42 -10.38 -11.75 -13.88
CA LYS A 42 -9.93 -13.12 -13.55
C LYS A 42 -9.67 -13.99 -14.78
N ASP A 43 -10.32 -13.69 -15.89
CA ASP A 43 -10.22 -14.42 -17.15
C ASP A 43 -9.22 -13.80 -18.15
N ASN A 44 -8.57 -12.69 -17.80
CA ASN A 44 -7.54 -12.05 -18.60
C ASN A 44 -6.38 -11.55 -17.71
N LEU A 45 -5.50 -12.45 -17.31
CA LEU A 45 -4.39 -12.15 -16.41
C LEU A 45 -3.30 -11.24 -17.01
N THR A 46 -3.30 -11.04 -18.32
CA THR A 46 -2.32 -10.22 -19.04
C THR A 46 -2.91 -8.92 -19.59
N LYS A 47 -3.95 -8.36 -18.93
CA LYS A 47 -4.72 -7.22 -19.42
C LYS A 47 -3.88 -5.98 -19.66
N TRP A 48 -2.99 -5.64 -18.72
CA TRP A 48 -2.05 -4.53 -18.83
C TRP A 48 -0.66 -4.98 -18.38
N GLN A 49 0.36 -4.64 -19.16
CA GLN A 49 1.74 -4.99 -18.88
C GLN A 49 2.52 -3.74 -18.47
N PHE A 50 3.26 -3.82 -17.38
CA PHE A 50 4.21 -2.77 -17.02
C PHE A 50 5.20 -2.57 -18.16
N PRO A 51 5.27 -1.34 -18.72
CA PRO A 51 6.16 -1.05 -19.83
C PRO A 51 7.64 -1.15 -19.42
N ALA A 52 8.51 -1.26 -20.42
CA ALA A 52 9.94 -1.19 -20.21
C ALA A 52 10.30 0.17 -19.60
N SER A 53 10.84 0.16 -18.42
CA SER A 53 11.25 1.36 -17.68
C SER A 53 12.30 1.00 -16.63
N ASP A 54 13.03 2.01 -16.17
CA ASP A 54 13.97 1.85 -15.04
C ASP A 54 13.25 1.89 -13.68
N ILE A 55 11.91 1.84 -13.67
CA ILE A 55 11.11 1.88 -12.44
C ILE A 55 11.37 0.63 -11.63
N GLN A 56 11.74 0.83 -10.37
CA GLN A 56 11.91 -0.22 -9.38
C GLN A 56 11.34 0.25 -8.04
N ILE A 57 10.82 -0.70 -7.28
CA ILE A 57 10.34 -0.47 -5.92
C ILE A 57 11.42 -0.99 -4.97
N LEU A 58 12.02 -0.13 -4.16
CA LEU A 58 13.01 -0.53 -3.17
C LEU A 58 12.34 -1.27 -1.99
N PRO A 59 13.10 -2.04 -1.19
CA PRO A 59 12.56 -2.66 0.02
C PRO A 59 11.84 -1.66 0.94
N GLY A 60 10.61 -1.94 1.30
CA GLY A 60 9.78 -1.08 2.15
C GLY A 60 9.18 0.14 1.45
N GLU A 61 9.34 0.27 0.14
CA GLU A 61 8.74 1.36 -0.62
C GLU A 61 7.38 0.97 -1.24
N HIS A 62 6.61 2.00 -1.54
CA HIS A 62 5.31 1.93 -2.18
C HIS A 62 5.37 2.56 -3.56
N MET A 63 4.52 2.08 -4.48
CA MET A 63 4.34 2.64 -5.81
C MET A 63 2.87 2.73 -6.15
N ILE A 64 2.40 3.94 -6.47
CA ILE A 64 1.04 4.18 -6.92
C ILE A 64 0.94 3.87 -8.41
N ILE A 65 -0.15 3.18 -8.77
CA ILE A 65 -0.53 2.86 -10.14
C ILE A 65 -1.92 3.44 -10.38
N TRP A 66 -2.02 4.32 -11.37
CA TRP A 66 -3.25 4.97 -11.78
C TRP A 66 -4.10 4.06 -12.65
N CYS A 67 -5.38 4.03 -12.39
CA CYS A 67 -6.35 3.21 -13.12
C CYS A 67 -7.34 4.11 -13.86
N ASP A 68 -6.92 4.65 -14.99
CA ASP A 68 -7.54 5.78 -15.68
C ASP A 68 -7.79 5.55 -17.18
N GLU A 69 -7.25 4.46 -17.77
CA GLU A 69 -7.25 4.19 -19.20
C GLU A 69 -6.40 5.17 -20.02
N ASP A 70 -5.55 5.98 -19.38
CA ASP A 70 -4.71 6.99 -20.05
C ASP A 70 -3.21 6.67 -19.98
N GLN A 71 -2.81 5.63 -20.70
CA GLN A 71 -1.42 5.16 -20.75
C GLN A 71 -0.46 6.19 -21.38
N GLU A 72 -0.96 7.25 -22.02
CA GLU A 72 -0.14 8.31 -22.61
C GLU A 72 0.41 9.24 -21.56
N GLN A 73 -0.20 9.30 -20.37
CA GLN A 73 0.27 10.13 -19.26
C GLN A 73 1.53 9.56 -18.59
N GLY A 74 1.75 8.24 -18.62
CA GLY A 74 2.96 7.68 -18.02
C GLY A 74 3.00 6.16 -17.92
N THR A 75 4.12 5.67 -17.36
CA THR A 75 4.38 4.23 -17.23
C THR A 75 3.64 3.58 -16.05
N SER A 76 3.02 4.38 -15.19
CA SER A 76 2.21 3.98 -14.05
C SER A 76 0.69 4.11 -14.30
N HIS A 77 0.27 4.35 -15.56
CA HIS A 77 -1.12 4.49 -15.96
C HIS A 77 -1.60 3.23 -16.69
N THR A 78 -2.69 2.63 -16.20
CA THR A 78 -3.20 1.37 -16.76
C THR A 78 -4.17 1.61 -17.92
N ASN A 79 -4.50 0.53 -18.63
CA ASN A 79 -5.53 0.54 -19.67
C ASN A 79 -6.92 0.16 -19.12
N PHE A 80 -7.16 0.35 -17.84
CA PHE A 80 -8.46 0.05 -17.22
C PHE A 80 -8.70 0.99 -16.02
N LYS A 81 -9.98 1.16 -15.68
CA LYS A 81 -10.46 1.85 -14.46
C LYS A 81 -10.91 0.84 -13.43
N LEU A 82 -10.98 1.25 -12.18
CA LEU A 82 -11.56 0.44 -11.12
C LEU A 82 -13.05 0.73 -10.97
N SER A 83 -13.78 -0.23 -10.44
CA SER A 83 -15.20 -0.07 -10.17
C SER A 83 -15.46 0.25 -8.71
N GLY A 84 -16.02 1.42 -8.41
CA GLY A 84 -16.45 1.79 -7.05
C GLY A 84 -17.47 0.83 -6.42
N SER A 85 -18.15 -0.02 -7.21
CA SER A 85 -19.07 -1.05 -6.68
C SER A 85 -18.36 -2.31 -6.18
N GLY A 86 -17.06 -2.34 -6.26
CA GLY A 86 -16.21 -3.48 -5.90
C GLY A 86 -15.80 -4.30 -7.12
N GLU A 87 -14.58 -4.80 -7.10
CA GLU A 87 -13.97 -5.50 -8.22
C GLU A 87 -12.83 -6.42 -7.75
N PHE A 88 -12.29 -7.20 -8.69
CA PHE A 88 -11.06 -7.98 -8.52
C PHE A 88 -9.89 -7.21 -9.12
N VAL A 89 -8.73 -7.26 -8.45
CA VAL A 89 -7.44 -6.84 -9.03
C VAL A 89 -6.37 -7.87 -8.70
N ALA A 90 -5.39 -8.01 -9.59
CA ALA A 90 -4.25 -8.91 -9.38
C ALA A 90 -2.98 -8.39 -10.01
N LEU A 91 -1.86 -8.60 -9.29
CA LEU A 91 -0.50 -8.50 -9.81
C LEU A 91 -0.08 -9.89 -10.30
N VAL A 92 0.40 -9.97 -11.53
CA VAL A 92 0.75 -11.22 -12.20
C VAL A 92 2.21 -11.17 -12.66
N SER A 93 2.91 -12.27 -12.50
CA SER A 93 4.30 -12.44 -12.90
C SER A 93 4.47 -12.25 -14.42
N GLN A 94 5.71 -12.02 -14.84
CA GLN A 94 6.13 -11.91 -16.24
C GLN A 94 5.76 -13.12 -17.12
N ASP A 95 5.50 -14.29 -16.51
CA ASP A 95 5.04 -15.50 -17.23
C ASP A 95 3.58 -15.38 -17.70
N GLY A 96 2.84 -14.36 -17.24
CA GLY A 96 1.44 -14.10 -17.60
C GLY A 96 0.42 -15.07 -16.99
N VAL A 97 0.84 -15.96 -16.08
CA VAL A 97 -0.04 -16.99 -15.47
C VAL A 97 0.07 -17.07 -13.96
N THR A 98 1.22 -16.74 -13.37
CA THR A 98 1.45 -16.81 -11.92
C THR A 98 0.93 -15.54 -11.26
N VAL A 99 -0.16 -15.65 -10.50
CA VAL A 99 -0.68 -14.55 -9.67
C VAL A 99 0.20 -14.41 -8.43
N LEU A 100 0.79 -13.24 -8.25
CA LEU A 100 1.68 -12.93 -7.11
C LEU A 100 0.89 -12.41 -5.92
N ASP A 101 -0.08 -11.52 -6.18
CA ASP A 101 -1.03 -11.01 -5.19
C ASP A 101 -2.36 -10.67 -5.86
N SER A 102 -3.45 -10.82 -5.13
CA SER A 102 -4.79 -10.49 -5.64
C SER A 102 -5.77 -10.22 -4.53
N ILE A 103 -6.76 -9.39 -4.82
CA ILE A 103 -7.88 -9.11 -3.92
C ILE A 103 -9.17 -8.92 -4.71
N SER A 104 -10.29 -9.32 -4.13
CA SER A 104 -11.60 -8.83 -4.55
C SER A 104 -12.06 -7.84 -3.49
N PHE A 105 -11.96 -6.56 -3.80
CA PHE A 105 -12.34 -5.50 -2.87
C PHE A 105 -13.86 -5.24 -2.93
N PRO A 106 -14.47 -4.83 -1.81
CA PRO A 106 -15.90 -4.52 -1.74
C PRO A 106 -16.20 -3.14 -2.33
N GLN A 107 -17.49 -2.78 -2.36
CA GLN A 107 -17.94 -1.43 -2.71
C GLN A 107 -17.20 -0.39 -1.84
N GLN A 108 -16.72 0.66 -2.50
CA GLN A 108 -16.04 1.78 -1.87
C GLN A 108 -16.91 3.04 -1.82
N GLN A 109 -16.51 3.98 -0.98
CA GLN A 109 -17.08 5.32 -0.91
C GLN A 109 -16.00 6.32 -1.35
N SER A 110 -16.45 7.52 -1.73
CA SER A 110 -15.54 8.61 -2.15
C SER A 110 -14.47 8.88 -1.10
N ASP A 111 -13.24 8.95 -1.54
CA ASP A 111 -12.06 9.27 -0.73
C ASP A 111 -11.82 8.34 0.49
N ILE A 112 -12.42 7.15 0.48
CA ILE A 112 -12.17 6.10 1.46
C ILE A 112 -11.50 4.93 0.76
N SER A 113 -10.26 4.64 1.13
CA SER A 113 -9.50 3.54 0.55
C SER A 113 -9.77 2.20 1.22
N TYR A 114 -9.38 1.13 0.56
CA TYR A 114 -9.40 -0.24 1.08
C TYR A 114 -8.01 -0.84 0.95
N GLY A 115 -7.41 -1.21 2.07
CA GLY A 115 -6.01 -1.62 2.07
C GLY A 115 -5.68 -2.66 3.13
N ARG A 116 -4.46 -3.17 3.08
CA ARG A 116 -3.93 -4.03 4.13
C ARG A 116 -3.78 -3.24 5.42
N VAL A 117 -4.29 -3.78 6.53
CA VAL A 117 -4.24 -3.13 7.85
C VAL A 117 -2.82 -2.89 8.32
N VAL A 118 -1.92 -3.77 7.93
CA VAL A 118 -0.47 -3.64 8.06
C VAL A 118 0.13 -3.98 6.71
N ASP A 119 1.04 -3.16 6.21
CA ASP A 119 1.69 -3.39 4.93
C ASP A 119 2.36 -4.77 4.88
N GLY A 120 2.09 -5.51 3.80
CA GLY A 120 2.50 -6.91 3.66
C GLY A 120 1.74 -7.91 4.51
N GLY A 121 0.76 -7.48 5.34
CA GLY A 121 -0.09 -8.36 6.15
C GLY A 121 -1.27 -8.93 5.37
N ASP A 122 -2.02 -9.86 5.99
CA ASP A 122 -3.14 -10.55 5.33
C ASP A 122 -4.50 -9.88 5.57
N GLU A 123 -4.62 -9.05 6.62
CA GLU A 123 -5.88 -8.42 7.01
C GLU A 123 -6.13 -7.15 6.20
N TRP A 124 -7.36 -6.98 5.70
CA TRP A 124 -7.78 -5.83 4.91
C TRP A 124 -8.88 -5.04 5.63
N GLY A 125 -8.88 -3.71 5.44
CA GLY A 125 -9.86 -2.81 6.05
C GLY A 125 -10.02 -1.51 5.27
N PHE A 126 -11.05 -0.74 5.64
CA PHE A 126 -11.26 0.59 5.10
C PHE A 126 -10.47 1.64 5.89
N PHE A 127 -10.01 2.68 5.20
CA PHE A 127 -9.28 3.79 5.76
C PHE A 127 -9.99 5.12 5.41
N ASP A 128 -10.53 5.78 6.44
CA ASP A 128 -11.10 7.12 6.32
C ASP A 128 -10.01 8.19 6.10
N THR A 129 -8.77 7.83 6.31
CA THR A 129 -7.59 8.63 6.02
C THR A 129 -6.65 7.75 5.20
N PRO A 130 -6.75 7.80 3.88
CA PRO A 130 -5.83 7.09 2.98
C PRO A 130 -4.38 7.52 3.17
N SER A 131 -3.44 6.63 2.86
CA SER A 131 -2.01 6.86 3.04
C SER A 131 -1.20 6.58 1.77
N PRO A 132 -1.56 7.15 0.60
CA PRO A 132 -0.89 6.87 -0.66
C PRO A 132 0.62 7.20 -0.59
N GLY A 133 1.46 6.27 -0.99
CA GLY A 133 2.91 6.38 -0.95
C GLY A 133 3.52 6.21 0.45
N ALA A 134 2.75 5.81 1.44
CA ALA A 134 3.19 5.67 2.82
C ALA A 134 2.55 4.46 3.51
N TYR A 135 3.13 4.07 4.65
CA TYR A 135 2.59 2.96 5.45
C TYR A 135 1.14 3.20 5.87
N ASN A 136 0.32 2.17 5.70
CA ASN A 136 -1.06 2.17 6.14
C ASN A 136 -1.17 2.41 7.64
N GLN A 137 -1.88 3.48 8.02
CA GLN A 137 -2.08 3.84 9.42
C GLN A 137 -3.55 3.67 9.79
N VAL A 138 -3.84 2.66 10.60
CA VAL A 138 -5.17 2.57 11.21
C VAL A 138 -5.25 3.58 12.34
N LEU A 139 -5.82 4.74 12.07
CA LEU A 139 -6.18 5.71 13.11
C LEU A 139 -7.40 5.17 13.86
N ASN A 140 -7.16 4.52 14.99
CA ASN A 140 -8.23 4.11 15.90
C ASN A 140 -8.89 5.35 16.53
N ILE A 141 -9.98 5.84 15.92
CA ILE A 141 -10.80 6.92 16.48
C ILE A 141 -11.89 6.37 17.43
N ASP A 142 -12.12 5.07 17.47
CA ASP A 142 -13.10 4.46 18.39
C ASP A 142 -12.50 3.35 19.24
N GLY A 143 -12.67 3.50 20.54
CA GLY A 143 -12.00 2.80 21.63
C GLY A 143 -12.33 1.33 21.83
N GLU A 144 -12.52 0.49 20.82
CA GLU A 144 -12.75 -0.96 21.01
C GLU A 144 -12.33 -1.84 19.81
N ARG A 145 -11.21 -1.59 19.14
CA ARG A 145 -10.56 -2.66 18.38
C ARG A 145 -9.14 -2.86 18.87
N ASN A 146 -8.96 -3.97 19.59
CA ASN A 146 -7.70 -4.43 20.13
C ASN A 146 -6.70 -4.83 19.02
N PHE A 147 -6.16 -3.85 18.31
CA PHE A 147 -4.86 -4.09 17.69
C PHE A 147 -3.82 -4.05 18.80
N PRO A 148 -2.89 -4.99 18.85
CA PRO A 148 -1.84 -4.92 19.82
C PRO A 148 -0.91 -3.76 19.43
N LYS A 149 -1.21 -2.55 19.89
CA LYS A 149 -0.16 -1.55 20.11
C LYS A 149 0.75 -2.14 21.19
N SER A 150 1.55 -3.14 20.80
CA SER A 150 2.34 -3.86 21.76
C SER A 150 3.40 -2.96 22.36
N VAL A 151 3.96 -2.03 21.59
CA VAL A 151 4.97 -1.08 22.06
C VAL A 151 4.99 0.17 21.16
N SER A 152 4.99 1.36 21.75
CA SER A 152 5.27 2.61 21.04
C SER A 152 6.47 3.29 21.68
N ILE A 153 7.46 3.72 20.90
CA ILE A 153 8.56 4.55 21.38
C ILE A 153 8.04 5.98 21.52
N ILE A 154 8.04 6.50 22.75
CA ILE A 154 7.59 7.87 23.05
C ILE A 154 8.72 8.86 22.85
N SER A 155 9.92 8.51 23.32
CA SER A 155 11.09 9.37 23.20
C SER A 155 12.40 8.60 23.34
N ALA A 156 13.46 9.16 22.77
CA ALA A 156 14.83 8.75 23.01
C ALA A 156 15.64 10.02 23.33
N TYR A 157 16.17 10.14 24.54
CA TYR A 157 16.89 11.34 24.97
C TYR A 157 18.08 10.98 25.85
N PRO A 158 19.21 11.70 25.73
CA PRO A 158 19.52 12.66 24.65
C PRO A 158 19.73 12.01 23.29
N ASN A 159 19.43 12.76 22.22
CA ASN A 159 19.71 12.33 20.85
C ASN A 159 20.37 13.49 20.08
N PRO A 160 21.66 13.42 19.69
CA PRO A 160 22.55 12.27 19.83
C PRO A 160 22.89 11.95 21.30
N PHE A 161 23.12 10.66 21.61
CA PHE A 161 23.40 10.21 22.96
C PHE A 161 24.90 10.37 23.37
N ASN A 162 25.17 10.61 24.66
CA ASN A 162 26.52 10.65 25.22
C ASN A 162 26.47 10.64 26.75
N PRO A 163 27.00 9.66 27.45
CA PRO A 163 27.37 8.29 27.07
C PRO A 163 26.20 7.29 27.16
N SER A 164 25.00 7.76 27.46
CA SER A 164 23.80 6.92 27.60
C SER A 164 22.59 7.60 26.99
N CYS A 165 21.64 6.81 26.52
CA CYS A 165 20.35 7.25 25.99
C CYS A 165 19.23 6.56 26.76
N THR A 166 18.24 7.33 27.18
CA THR A 166 17.00 6.80 27.75
C THR A 166 15.97 6.65 26.65
N ILE A 167 15.51 5.43 26.40
CA ILE A 167 14.41 5.15 25.49
C ILE A 167 13.14 4.95 26.31
N GLN A 168 12.17 5.82 26.14
CA GLN A 168 10.87 5.71 26.78
C GLN A 168 9.88 5.11 25.81
N PHE A 169 9.21 4.04 26.23
CA PHE A 169 8.19 3.38 25.43
C PHE A 169 6.92 3.12 26.24
N TYR A 170 5.80 3.07 25.54
CA TYR A 170 4.52 2.70 26.11
C TYR A 170 4.15 1.29 25.68
N THR A 171 3.60 0.52 26.60
CA THR A 171 3.04 -0.82 26.33
C THR A 171 1.69 -0.94 27.03
N ASN A 172 0.70 -1.49 26.35
CA ASN A 172 -0.62 -1.73 26.90
C ASN A 172 -0.79 -3.14 27.50
N ARG A 173 0.28 -3.93 27.49
CA ARG A 173 0.32 -5.29 28.05
C ARG A 173 1.59 -5.50 28.85
N SER A 174 1.51 -6.29 29.92
CA SER A 174 2.68 -6.82 30.60
C SER A 174 3.24 -8.01 29.80
N GLY A 175 4.57 -8.05 29.62
CA GLY A 175 5.25 -9.10 28.86
C GLY A 175 6.76 -8.90 28.82
N VAL A 176 7.43 -9.81 28.13
CA VAL A 176 8.88 -9.71 27.85
C VAL A 176 9.06 -9.06 26.50
N PHE A 177 9.83 -7.99 26.43
CA PHE A 177 10.13 -7.25 25.21
C PHE A 177 11.63 -7.39 24.91
N LEU A 178 11.96 -7.60 23.63
CA LEU A 178 13.33 -7.62 23.15
C LEU A 178 13.59 -6.35 22.33
N ILE A 179 14.49 -5.50 22.83
CA ILE A 179 14.97 -4.31 22.10
C ILE A 179 16.30 -4.68 21.45
N LYS A 180 16.38 -4.58 20.12
CA LYS A 180 17.61 -4.70 19.36
C LYS A 180 18.05 -3.34 18.89
N ILE A 181 19.31 -2.98 19.14
CA ILE A 181 19.95 -1.76 18.67
C ILE A 181 21.02 -2.20 17.67
N TYR A 182 20.99 -1.65 16.47
CA TYR A 182 21.92 -1.95 15.38
C TYR A 182 22.85 -0.78 15.14
#